data_2ecc3e1dcad9534efa56d9bca8f244eb
#
_entry.id   2ecc3e1dcad9534efa56d9bca8f244eb
#
_cell.length_a   1.000
_cell.length_b   1.000
_cell.length_c   1.000
_cell.angle_alpha   90.00
_cell.angle_beta   90.00
_cell.angle_gamma   90.00
#
_symmetry.space_group_name_H-M   'P 1'
#
loop_
_entity.id
_entity.type
_entity.pdbx_description
1 polymer ?
#
loop_
_entity_poly.entity_id
_entity_poly.type
_entity_poly.pdbx_seq_one_letter_code
_entity_poly.pdbx_strand_id
1 'polypeptide(L)'
;ILDRLKNKDQFRGARYELFATATCIRAGFDIAFENERDGTKKHPEFIATHKNTKQQISVEAKTKKKSKTLNGTCKIINGALAKENGHPFVAFMDLNLPDQIAEKEFNAPVPNKITNIVDGITSSKNGNDRFNMIIFTNQPHNFYTEDHFAPTRTLCVISDKAERVTANTDIFWSLRSAALQTNIPNEFPDKN
;
A
#
# COMPACT_ATOMS: atom_id res chain seq x y z
N ILE A 1 -6.65 -13.58 -8.54
CA ILE A 1 -6.59 -13.40 -7.06
C ILE A 1 -7.20 -14.60 -6.33
N LEU A 2 -8.43 -15.06 -6.66
CA LEU A 2 -9.13 -16.12 -5.91
C LEU A 2 -8.33 -17.44 -5.85
N ASP A 3 -7.68 -17.86 -6.93
CA ASP A 3 -6.85 -19.07 -6.93
C ASP A 3 -5.59 -18.90 -6.08
N ARG A 4 -5.03 -17.69 -6.06
CA ARG A 4 -3.87 -17.36 -5.24
C ARG A 4 -4.20 -17.35 -3.73
N LEU A 5 -5.44 -17.04 -3.37
CA LEU A 5 -5.91 -17.13 -1.97
C LEU A 5 -6.00 -18.58 -1.46
N LYS A 6 -6.17 -19.57 -2.35
CA LYS A 6 -6.18 -20.98 -2.00
C LYS A 6 -4.77 -21.57 -1.88
N ASN A 7 -3.77 -20.88 -2.42
CA ASN A 7 -2.37 -21.32 -2.40
C ASN A 7 -1.64 -20.74 -1.19
N LYS A 8 -1.16 -21.59 -0.30
CA LYS A 8 -0.48 -21.21 0.96
C LYS A 8 0.70 -20.27 0.73
N ASP A 9 1.48 -20.47 -0.34
CA ASP A 9 2.67 -19.66 -0.63
C ASP A 9 2.32 -18.27 -1.20
N GLN A 10 1.18 -18.16 -1.85
CA GLN A 10 0.70 -16.94 -2.50
C GLN A 10 -0.36 -16.19 -1.67
N PHE A 11 -0.96 -16.85 -0.69
CA PHE A 11 -2.08 -16.35 0.11
C PHE A 11 -1.84 -14.95 0.65
N ARG A 12 -0.68 -14.71 1.26
CA ARG A 12 -0.39 -13.44 1.91
C ARG A 12 -0.31 -12.28 0.92
N GLY A 13 0.33 -12.51 -0.23
CA GLY A 13 0.39 -11.51 -1.30
C GLY A 13 -1.00 -11.19 -1.82
N ALA A 14 -1.77 -12.21 -2.22
CA ALA A 14 -3.13 -12.05 -2.74
C ALA A 14 -4.06 -11.37 -1.72
N ARG A 15 -3.99 -11.73 -0.44
CA ARG A 15 -4.75 -11.08 0.62
C ARG A 15 -4.40 -9.59 0.73
N TYR A 16 -3.12 -9.24 0.63
CA TYR A 16 -2.69 -7.85 0.74
C TYR A 16 -3.09 -7.02 -0.48
N GLU A 17 -3.08 -7.61 -1.67
CA GLU A 17 -3.65 -6.98 -2.88
C GLU A 17 -5.15 -6.69 -2.71
N LEU A 18 -5.91 -7.60 -2.09
CA LEU A 18 -7.32 -7.34 -1.76
C LEU A 18 -7.48 -6.21 -0.74
N PHE A 19 -6.59 -6.11 0.24
CA PHE A 19 -6.59 -4.98 1.16
C PHE A 19 -6.36 -3.66 0.43
N ALA A 20 -5.38 -3.58 -0.47
CA ALA A 20 -5.12 -2.39 -1.28
C ALA A 20 -6.31 -2.06 -2.17
N THR A 21 -6.89 -3.06 -2.84
CA THR A 21 -8.10 -2.93 -3.65
C THR A 21 -9.27 -2.37 -2.85
N ALA A 22 -9.57 -2.97 -1.69
CA ALA A 22 -10.65 -2.52 -0.82
C ALA A 22 -10.44 -1.09 -0.30
N THR A 23 -9.19 -0.72 -0.03
CA THR A 23 -8.84 0.65 0.37
C THR A 23 -9.12 1.65 -0.74
N CYS A 24 -8.73 1.34 -1.98
CA CYS A 24 -9.04 2.19 -3.13
C CYS A 24 -10.54 2.31 -3.39
N ILE A 25 -11.30 1.20 -3.28
CA ILE A 25 -12.77 1.22 -3.42
C ILE A 25 -13.40 2.14 -2.36
N ARG A 26 -12.99 2.02 -1.09
CA ARG A 26 -13.46 2.91 -0.01
C ARG A 26 -13.11 4.36 -0.24
N ALA A 27 -11.98 4.63 -0.88
CA ALA A 27 -11.56 5.97 -1.26
C ALA A 27 -12.29 6.52 -2.50
N GLY A 28 -13.26 5.78 -3.06
CA GLY A 28 -14.08 6.23 -4.19
C GLY A 28 -13.52 5.89 -5.56
N PHE A 29 -12.66 4.88 -5.69
CA PHE A 29 -12.10 4.45 -6.98
C PHE A 29 -12.83 3.20 -7.53
N ASP A 30 -12.94 3.14 -8.85
CA ASP A 30 -13.21 1.95 -9.62
C ASP A 30 -11.88 1.27 -9.97
N ILE A 31 -11.87 -0.06 -10.00
CA ILE A 31 -10.64 -0.87 -10.13
C ILE A 31 -10.62 -1.63 -11.45
N ALA A 32 -9.51 -1.53 -12.18
CA ALA A 32 -9.22 -2.35 -13.35
C ALA A 32 -7.91 -3.12 -13.11
N PHE A 33 -8.02 -4.44 -12.91
CA PHE A 33 -6.85 -5.30 -12.74
C PHE A 33 -6.10 -5.44 -14.07
N GLU A 34 -4.78 -5.37 -14.01
CA GLU A 34 -3.92 -5.63 -15.14
C GLU A 34 -3.84 -7.14 -15.44
N ASN A 35 -3.54 -7.47 -16.69
CA ASN A 35 -3.43 -8.85 -17.10
C ASN A 35 -2.08 -9.46 -16.67
N GLU A 36 -2.04 -10.15 -15.53
CA GLU A 36 -0.84 -10.82 -15.01
C GLU A 36 -0.19 -11.81 -15.99
N ARG A 37 -0.92 -12.27 -17.03
CA ARG A 37 -0.40 -13.20 -18.03
C ARG A 37 0.40 -12.53 -19.14
N ASP A 38 0.32 -11.22 -19.24
CA ASP A 38 1.14 -10.46 -20.20
C ASP A 38 2.54 -10.22 -19.61
N GLY A 39 3.44 -11.18 -19.79
CA GLY A 39 4.84 -11.07 -19.37
C GLY A 39 5.70 -10.12 -20.20
N THR A 40 5.14 -9.47 -21.23
CA THR A 40 5.90 -8.57 -22.13
C THR A 40 6.23 -7.22 -21.50
N LYS A 41 5.48 -6.81 -20.50
CA LYS A 41 5.65 -5.53 -19.78
C LYS A 41 5.59 -5.73 -18.26
N LYS A 42 6.30 -4.86 -17.55
CA LYS A 42 6.11 -4.71 -16.12
C LYS A 42 4.90 -3.81 -15.90
N HIS A 43 3.85 -4.32 -15.28
CA HIS A 43 2.66 -3.56 -14.95
C HIS A 43 2.40 -3.54 -13.43
N PRO A 44 1.70 -2.51 -12.92
CA PRO A 44 1.21 -2.49 -11.55
C PRO A 44 0.17 -3.61 -11.33
N GLU A 45 -0.26 -3.82 -10.12
CA GLU A 45 -1.31 -4.81 -9.81
C GLU A 45 -2.66 -4.38 -10.44
N PHE A 46 -2.96 -3.10 -10.41
CA PHE A 46 -4.17 -2.54 -11.03
C PHE A 46 -4.08 -1.03 -11.27
N ILE A 47 -4.96 -0.55 -12.14
CA ILE A 47 -5.27 0.86 -12.31
C ILE A 47 -6.55 1.18 -11.53
N ALA A 48 -6.51 2.27 -10.76
CA ALA A 48 -7.68 2.75 -10.03
C ALA A 48 -8.10 4.12 -10.60
N THR A 49 -9.39 4.24 -10.97
CA THR A 49 -9.98 5.45 -11.55
C THR A 49 -10.91 6.09 -10.55
N HIS A 50 -10.62 7.31 -10.10
CA HIS A 50 -11.47 8.01 -9.13
C HIS A 50 -12.82 8.38 -9.76
N LYS A 51 -13.92 7.99 -9.10
CA LYS A 51 -15.29 8.07 -9.66
C LYS A 51 -15.70 9.48 -10.06
N ASN A 52 -15.36 10.46 -9.24
CA ASN A 52 -15.79 11.85 -9.46
C ASN A 52 -14.86 12.61 -10.42
N THR A 53 -13.54 12.54 -10.20
CA THR A 53 -12.57 13.33 -10.96
C THR A 53 -12.09 12.65 -12.24
N LYS A 54 -12.39 11.35 -12.42
CA LYS A 54 -11.89 10.49 -13.52
C LYS A 54 -10.37 10.36 -13.56
N GLN A 55 -9.69 10.83 -12.54
CA GLN A 55 -8.23 10.72 -12.41
C GLN A 55 -7.84 9.27 -12.17
N GLN A 56 -6.78 8.83 -12.87
CA GLN A 56 -6.25 7.47 -12.74
C GLN A 56 -4.98 7.46 -11.91
N ILE A 57 -4.82 6.41 -11.13
CA ILE A 57 -3.58 6.10 -10.41
C ILE A 57 -3.19 4.65 -10.68
N SER A 58 -1.90 4.38 -10.72
CA SER A 58 -1.33 3.03 -10.74
C SER A 58 -1.08 2.56 -9.33
N VAL A 59 -1.51 1.36 -9.01
CA VAL A 59 -1.37 0.80 -7.67
C VAL A 59 -0.57 -0.49 -7.68
N GLU A 60 0.44 -0.54 -6.83
CA GLU A 60 1.24 -1.74 -6.55
C GLU A 60 1.13 -2.12 -5.08
N ALA A 61 0.95 -3.40 -4.81
CA ALA A 61 0.86 -3.94 -3.45
C ALA A 61 1.98 -4.96 -3.21
N LYS A 62 2.75 -4.77 -2.15
CA LYS A 62 3.86 -5.66 -1.77
C LYS A 62 3.82 -5.99 -0.30
N THR A 63 4.12 -7.26 0.01
CA THR A 63 4.32 -7.71 1.38
C THR A 63 5.76 -8.10 1.60
N LYS A 64 6.32 -7.72 2.73
CA LYS A 64 7.63 -8.19 3.16
C LYS A 64 7.51 -9.59 3.78
N LYS A 65 8.50 -10.45 3.55
CA LYS A 65 8.62 -11.70 4.33
C LYS A 65 8.77 -11.34 5.82
N LYS A 66 8.27 -12.20 6.72
CA LYS A 66 8.40 -12.02 8.16
C LYS A 66 9.84 -11.66 8.53
N SER A 67 10.03 -10.55 9.23
CA SER A 67 11.35 -10.04 9.60
C SER A 67 11.24 -9.24 10.89
N LYS A 68 12.31 -9.24 11.69
CA LYS A 68 12.43 -8.40 12.89
C LYS A 68 13.02 -7.02 12.58
N THR A 69 13.31 -6.70 11.32
CA THR A 69 13.96 -5.45 10.92
C THR A 69 13.34 -4.88 9.66
N LEU A 70 13.61 -3.61 9.37
CA LEU A 70 13.23 -2.94 8.11
C LEU A 70 14.21 -3.19 6.96
N ASN A 71 15.26 -3.99 7.20
CA ASN A 71 16.25 -4.29 6.15
C ASN A 71 15.59 -4.89 4.91
N GLY A 72 16.05 -4.48 3.72
CA GLY A 72 15.51 -4.92 2.45
C GLY A 72 14.21 -4.23 2.01
N THR A 73 13.59 -3.39 2.85
CA THR A 73 12.37 -2.65 2.48
C THR A 73 12.62 -1.74 1.27
N CYS A 74 13.73 -0.98 1.24
CA CYS A 74 14.09 -0.16 0.07
C CYS A 74 14.15 -0.96 -1.23
N LYS A 75 14.72 -2.18 -1.20
CA LYS A 75 14.81 -3.04 -2.39
C LYS A 75 13.42 -3.44 -2.90
N ILE A 76 12.49 -3.75 -1.99
CA ILE A 76 11.12 -4.13 -2.35
C ILE A 76 10.38 -2.93 -2.95
N ILE A 77 10.51 -1.75 -2.33
CA ILE A 77 9.87 -0.51 -2.83
C ILE A 77 10.46 -0.14 -4.20
N ASN A 78 11.78 -0.16 -4.37
CA ASN A 78 12.40 0.12 -5.67
C ASN A 78 11.94 -0.86 -6.75
N GLY A 79 11.70 -2.13 -6.39
CA GLY A 79 11.11 -3.12 -7.30
C GLY A 79 9.65 -2.79 -7.67
N ALA A 80 8.87 -2.26 -6.74
CA ALA A 80 7.53 -1.77 -6.99
C ALA A 80 7.54 -0.56 -7.92
N LEU A 81 8.38 0.43 -7.62
CA LEU A 81 8.53 1.65 -8.42
C LEU A 81 9.03 1.40 -9.84
N ALA A 82 9.67 0.27 -10.10
CA ALA A 82 10.09 -0.11 -11.46
C ALA A 82 8.91 -0.47 -12.39
N LYS A 83 7.68 -0.48 -11.86
CA LYS A 83 6.42 -0.75 -12.59
C LYS A 83 5.63 0.53 -12.92
N GLU A 84 6.24 1.70 -12.71
CA GLU A 84 5.63 2.98 -13.08
C GLU A 84 5.26 3.00 -14.58
N ASN A 85 4.06 3.47 -14.89
CA ASN A 85 3.49 3.45 -16.25
C ASN A 85 2.94 4.82 -16.71
N GLY A 86 3.41 5.91 -16.13
CA GLY A 86 3.01 7.28 -16.50
C GLY A 86 1.79 7.82 -15.75
N HIS A 87 1.06 7.00 -15.01
CA HIS A 87 0.04 7.48 -14.06
C HIS A 87 0.68 7.83 -12.71
N PRO A 88 0.05 8.71 -11.90
CA PRO A 88 0.41 8.87 -10.51
C PRO A 88 0.49 7.52 -9.81
N PHE A 89 1.60 7.26 -9.12
CA PHE A 89 1.91 5.93 -8.59
C PHE A 89 1.73 5.85 -7.07
N VAL A 90 0.96 4.86 -6.63
CA VAL A 90 0.70 4.56 -5.22
C VAL A 90 1.21 3.17 -4.89
N ALA A 91 2.12 3.07 -3.93
CA ALA A 91 2.62 1.79 -3.43
C ALA A 91 2.01 1.47 -2.05
N PHE A 92 1.43 0.29 -1.92
CA PHE A 92 1.07 -0.30 -0.64
C PHE A 92 2.17 -1.27 -0.21
N MET A 93 2.68 -1.12 1.01
CA MET A 93 3.79 -1.91 1.53
C MET A 93 3.49 -2.46 2.93
N ASP A 94 3.22 -3.77 3.03
CA ASP A 94 3.10 -4.45 4.32
C ASP A 94 4.46 -4.84 4.86
N LEU A 95 4.83 -4.29 6.02
CA LEU A 95 6.14 -4.49 6.64
C LEU A 95 6.27 -5.83 7.36
N ASN A 96 5.15 -6.43 7.78
CA ASN A 96 5.09 -7.73 8.45
C ASN A 96 6.11 -7.86 9.60
N LEU A 97 6.16 -6.85 10.45
CA LEU A 97 7.00 -6.78 11.64
C LEU A 97 6.28 -7.39 12.86
N PRO A 98 7.01 -7.94 13.84
CA PRO A 98 6.46 -8.22 15.16
C PRO A 98 5.82 -6.99 15.78
N ASP A 99 4.70 -7.16 16.53
CA ASP A 99 3.90 -6.03 17.00
C ASP A 99 4.69 -5.01 17.81
N GLN A 100 5.53 -5.45 18.76
CA GLN A 100 6.38 -4.54 19.55
C GLN A 100 7.33 -3.70 18.70
N ILE A 101 7.85 -4.27 17.60
CA ILE A 101 8.73 -3.54 16.67
C ILE A 101 7.89 -2.60 15.81
N ALA A 102 6.74 -3.07 15.33
CA ALA A 102 5.81 -2.25 14.56
C ALA A 102 5.33 -1.06 15.38
N GLU A 103 4.95 -1.26 16.64
CA GLU A 103 4.55 -0.20 17.54
C GLU A 103 5.61 0.89 17.64
N LYS A 104 6.85 0.49 17.88
CA LYS A 104 7.98 1.43 17.95
C LYS A 104 8.19 2.20 16.65
N GLU A 105 8.17 1.51 15.49
CA GLU A 105 8.48 2.15 14.20
C GLU A 105 7.33 3.04 13.69
N PHE A 106 6.06 2.68 13.96
CA PHE A 106 4.91 3.46 13.50
C PHE A 106 4.55 4.63 14.43
N ASN A 107 4.86 4.52 15.72
CA ASN A 107 4.57 5.58 16.72
C ASN A 107 5.80 6.45 17.01
N ALA A 108 6.96 6.17 16.43
CA ALA A 108 8.15 6.99 16.63
C ALA A 108 7.93 8.41 16.07
N PRO A 109 8.49 9.42 16.74
CA PRO A 109 8.50 10.78 16.20
C PRO A 109 9.24 10.82 14.86
N VAL A 110 8.88 11.78 14.01
CA VAL A 110 9.56 12.03 12.73
C VAL A 110 10.87 12.80 13.00
N PRO A 111 12.00 12.45 12.37
CA PRO A 111 12.19 11.36 11.43
C PRO A 111 12.30 9.98 12.12
N ASN A 112 11.69 8.97 11.56
CA ASN A 112 11.81 7.58 12.01
C ASN A 112 12.47 6.70 10.93
N LYS A 113 12.70 5.42 11.20
CA LYS A 113 13.36 4.55 10.23
C LYS A 113 12.55 4.38 8.93
N ILE A 114 11.23 4.46 8.99
CA ILE A 114 10.39 4.36 7.78
C ILE A 114 10.58 5.62 6.93
N THR A 115 10.57 6.82 7.53
CA THR A 115 10.84 8.07 6.80
C THR A 115 12.25 8.10 6.23
N ASN A 116 13.27 7.66 6.98
CA ASN A 116 14.64 7.55 6.47
C ASN A 116 14.75 6.60 5.25
N ILE A 117 13.93 5.54 5.20
CA ILE A 117 13.85 4.66 4.03
C ILE A 117 13.30 5.43 2.83
N VAL A 118 12.24 6.21 3.03
CA VAL A 118 11.63 7.03 1.97
C VAL A 118 12.61 8.09 1.49
N ASP A 119 13.26 8.79 2.40
CA ASP A 119 14.29 9.80 2.09
C ASP A 119 15.44 9.20 1.27
N GLY A 120 15.87 7.98 1.62
CA GLY A 120 16.87 7.24 0.85
C GLY A 120 16.41 6.88 -0.58
N ILE A 121 15.11 6.66 -0.78
CA ILE A 121 14.53 6.39 -2.09
C ILE A 121 14.43 7.68 -2.91
N THR A 122 13.96 8.77 -2.30
CA THR A 122 13.81 10.08 -2.98
C THR A 122 15.16 10.72 -3.29
N SER A 123 16.16 10.54 -2.43
CA SER A 123 17.51 11.09 -2.61
C SER A 123 18.36 10.33 -3.63
N SER A 124 17.94 9.15 -4.07
CA SER A 124 18.66 8.42 -5.11
C SER A 124 18.53 9.17 -6.45
N LYS A 125 19.62 9.21 -7.25
CA LYS A 125 19.68 9.94 -8.56
C LYS A 125 18.49 9.63 -9.49
N ASN A 126 17.83 8.48 -9.30
CA ASN A 126 16.68 8.03 -10.06
C ASN A 126 15.40 7.95 -9.20
N GLY A 127 15.44 8.42 -7.96
CA GLY A 127 14.36 8.21 -6.98
C GLY A 127 13.39 9.38 -6.88
N ASN A 128 13.87 10.58 -7.17
CA ASN A 128 12.99 11.73 -7.20
C ASN A 128 11.90 11.50 -8.24
N ASP A 129 10.68 11.60 -7.81
CA ASP A 129 9.51 11.62 -8.68
C ASP A 129 8.93 10.27 -9.13
N ARG A 130 9.37 9.12 -8.57
CA ARG A 130 8.86 7.80 -8.99
C ARG A 130 7.58 7.36 -8.29
N PHE A 131 7.16 8.03 -7.23
CA PHE A 131 5.88 7.75 -6.55
C PHE A 131 5.19 9.03 -6.12
N ASN A 132 3.88 8.95 -5.96
CA ASN A 132 3.06 10.01 -5.41
C ASN A 132 2.69 9.74 -3.95
N MET A 133 2.50 8.46 -3.60
CA MET A 133 2.18 8.06 -2.24
C MET A 133 2.72 6.66 -1.94
N ILE A 134 3.21 6.47 -0.72
CA ILE A 134 3.49 5.14 -0.16
C ILE A 134 2.65 4.97 1.11
N ILE A 135 1.89 3.89 1.14
CA ILE A 135 1.08 3.49 2.30
C ILE A 135 1.77 2.28 2.94
N PHE A 136 2.47 2.53 4.04
CA PHE A 136 3.03 1.47 4.86
C PHE A 136 1.96 0.93 5.79
N THR A 137 1.90 -0.40 5.88
CA THR A 137 1.06 -1.07 6.86
C THR A 137 1.86 -2.10 7.63
N ASN A 138 1.37 -2.47 8.80
CA ASN A 138 1.75 -3.67 9.50
C ASN A 138 0.49 -4.44 9.84
N GLN A 139 0.19 -5.45 9.02
CA GLN A 139 -0.95 -6.33 9.25
C GLN A 139 -0.47 -7.59 9.97
N PRO A 140 -0.95 -7.86 11.18
CA PRO A 140 -0.40 -8.89 12.06
C PRO A 140 -0.81 -10.31 11.69
N HIS A 141 -0.55 -10.76 10.46
CA HIS A 141 -0.97 -12.08 9.96
C HIS A 141 -0.39 -13.29 10.68
N ASN A 142 0.74 -13.12 11.37
CA ASN A 142 1.48 -14.21 11.95
C ASN A 142 1.47 -14.22 13.49
N PHE A 143 0.68 -13.33 14.10
CA PHE A 143 0.75 -13.06 15.52
C PHE A 143 -0.60 -13.16 16.23
N TYR A 144 -1.61 -13.73 15.57
CA TYR A 144 -2.85 -14.07 16.25
C TYR A 144 -2.60 -15.29 17.14
N THR A 145 -2.60 -15.06 18.43
CA THR A 145 -3.04 -16.06 19.40
C THR A 145 -4.52 -15.78 19.65
N GLU A 146 -5.29 -16.79 20.08
CA GLU A 146 -6.74 -16.66 20.31
C GLU A 146 -7.10 -15.50 21.25
N ASP A 147 -6.13 -15.00 22.01
CA ASP A 147 -6.29 -13.97 23.05
C ASP A 147 -5.73 -12.58 22.70
N HIS A 148 -5.08 -12.38 21.55
CA HIS A 148 -4.41 -11.12 21.24
C HIS A 148 -4.69 -10.65 19.80
N PHE A 149 -5.51 -9.59 19.68
CA PHE A 149 -5.65 -8.80 18.47
C PHE A 149 -4.54 -7.75 18.40
N ALA A 150 -3.56 -7.96 17.55
CA ALA A 150 -2.62 -6.89 17.23
C ALA A 150 -3.28 -5.91 16.23
N PRO A 151 -3.29 -4.60 16.52
CA PRO A 151 -3.92 -3.62 15.65
C PRO A 151 -3.17 -3.50 14.32
N THR A 152 -3.90 -3.28 13.23
CA THR A 152 -3.29 -2.84 11.97
C THR A 152 -2.74 -1.44 12.15
N ARG A 153 -1.44 -1.27 11.86
CA ARG A 153 -0.79 0.04 11.91
C ARG A 153 -0.61 0.56 10.49
N THR A 154 -0.83 1.85 10.29
CA THR A 154 -0.74 2.49 8.97
C THR A 154 0.01 3.81 9.06
N LEU A 155 0.94 4.03 8.12
CA LEU A 155 1.64 5.28 7.91
C LEU A 155 1.60 5.63 6.42
N CYS A 156 1.12 6.81 6.10
CA CYS A 156 1.05 7.31 4.74
C CYS A 156 2.12 8.39 4.51
N VAL A 157 2.92 8.22 3.48
CA VAL A 157 3.91 9.20 3.03
C VAL A 157 3.50 9.67 1.64
N ILE A 158 3.24 10.96 1.50
CA ILE A 158 2.91 11.63 0.23
C ILE A 158 4.18 12.36 -0.22
N SER A 159 4.58 12.19 -1.47
CA SER A 159 5.74 12.90 -2.01
C SER A 159 5.38 14.32 -2.42
N ASP A 160 6.36 15.21 -2.46
CA ASP A 160 6.19 16.58 -2.96
C ASP A 160 5.70 16.61 -4.42
N LYS A 161 5.96 15.55 -5.19
CA LYS A 161 5.44 15.38 -6.55
C LYS A 161 3.92 15.23 -6.58
N ALA A 162 3.33 14.60 -5.55
CA ALA A 162 1.88 14.46 -5.48
C ALA A 162 1.16 15.81 -5.55
N GLU A 163 1.74 16.83 -4.95
CA GLU A 163 1.19 18.19 -4.94
C GLU A 163 1.35 18.89 -6.31
N ARG A 164 2.39 18.54 -7.09
CA ARG A 164 2.72 19.20 -8.35
C ARG A 164 2.01 18.61 -9.56
N VAL A 165 1.72 17.32 -9.56
CA VAL A 165 1.24 16.59 -10.75
C VAL A 165 -0.28 16.46 -10.77
N THR A 166 -0.93 16.57 -9.62
CA THR A 166 -2.38 16.41 -9.55
C THR A 166 -3.02 17.76 -9.24
N ALA A 167 -3.80 18.27 -10.18
CA ALA A 167 -4.70 19.40 -9.93
C ALA A 167 -5.71 19.09 -8.80
N ASN A 168 -5.71 17.86 -8.27
CA ASN A 168 -6.60 17.41 -7.24
C ASN A 168 -5.86 16.48 -6.24
N THR A 169 -5.26 17.09 -5.22
CA THR A 169 -4.64 16.37 -4.09
C THR A 169 -5.67 15.60 -3.25
N ASP A 170 -6.96 15.90 -3.41
CA ASP A 170 -8.05 15.28 -2.62
C ASP A 170 -8.09 13.77 -2.76
N ILE A 171 -7.67 13.21 -3.91
CA ILE A 171 -7.62 11.77 -4.11
C ILE A 171 -6.61 11.08 -3.17
N PHE A 172 -5.47 11.71 -2.87
CA PHE A 172 -4.48 11.15 -1.93
C PHE A 172 -4.95 11.29 -0.48
N TRP A 173 -5.67 12.36 -0.16
CA TRP A 173 -6.29 12.52 1.15
C TRP A 173 -7.42 11.51 1.36
N SER A 174 -8.22 11.23 0.33
CA SER A 174 -9.24 10.18 0.36
C SER A 174 -8.62 8.80 0.57
N LEU A 175 -7.53 8.48 -0.15
CA LEU A 175 -6.77 7.24 0.05
C LEU A 175 -6.20 7.13 1.45
N ARG A 176 -5.59 8.20 1.95
CA ARG A 176 -5.06 8.25 3.32
C ARG A 176 -6.16 7.99 4.34
N SER A 177 -7.29 8.68 4.21
CA SER A 177 -8.44 8.50 5.11
C SER A 177 -8.96 7.06 5.06
N ALA A 178 -9.12 6.48 3.87
CA ALA A 178 -9.56 5.09 3.70
C ALA A 178 -8.54 4.08 4.26
N ALA A 179 -7.23 4.34 4.14
CA ALA A 179 -6.18 3.47 4.67
C ALA A 179 -6.11 3.51 6.20
N LEU A 180 -6.43 4.65 6.81
CA LEU A 180 -6.46 4.82 8.27
C LEU A 180 -7.75 4.31 8.91
N GLN A 181 -8.82 4.11 8.13
CA GLN A 181 -10.06 3.51 8.63
C GLN A 181 -9.87 2.02 8.85
N THR A 182 -9.59 1.65 10.08
CA THR A 182 -9.41 0.24 10.50
C THR A 182 -10.70 -0.39 11.00
N ASN A 183 -11.76 0.39 11.20
CA ASN A 183 -13.02 -0.10 11.73
C ASN A 183 -13.82 -0.81 10.63
N ILE A 184 -14.06 -2.08 10.81
CA ILE A 184 -15.10 -2.81 10.09
C ILE A 184 -16.43 -2.27 10.62
N PRO A 185 -17.37 -1.80 9.76
CA PRO A 185 -18.70 -1.43 10.22
C PRO A 185 -19.34 -2.60 10.99
N ASN A 186 -19.83 -2.33 12.19
CA ASN A 186 -20.50 -3.37 12.99
C ASN A 186 -21.83 -3.83 12.38
N GLU A 187 -22.32 -3.09 11.39
CA GLU A 187 -23.56 -3.40 10.68
C GLU A 187 -23.26 -3.42 9.18
N PHE A 188 -23.58 -4.54 8.54
CA PHE A 188 -23.67 -4.57 7.09
C PHE A 188 -24.97 -3.88 6.70
N PRO A 189 -25.00 -2.99 5.68
CA PRO A 189 -26.24 -2.44 5.20
C PRO A 189 -27.15 -3.59 4.80
N ASP A 190 -28.37 -3.57 5.30
CA ASP A 190 -29.39 -4.54 4.94
C ASP A 190 -29.48 -4.62 3.41
N LYS A 191 -29.48 -5.86 2.90
CA LYS A 191 -29.69 -6.10 1.47
C LYS A 191 -31.13 -5.70 1.15
N ASN A 192 -31.31 -4.50 0.60
CA ASN A 192 -32.52 -4.13 -0.11
C ASN A 192 -32.52 -4.76 -1.49
#